data_465fded801d9a34e411652ff0706d06e
#
_entry.id   465fded801d9a34e411652ff0706d06e
#
_cell.length_a   1.000
_cell.length_b   1.000
_cell.length_c   1.000
_cell.angle_alpha   90.00
_cell.angle_beta   90.00
_cell.angle_gamma   90.00
#
_symmetry.space_group_name_H-M   'P 1'
#
loop_
_entity.id
_entity.type
_entity.pdbx_description
1 polymer ?
#
loop_
_entity_poly.entity_id
_entity_poly.type
_entity_poly.pdbx_seq_one_letter_code
_entity_poly.pdbx_strand_id
1 'polypeptide(L)'
;MKSKNLICFAAILALGLNACTDAPESDKAETSEAKAVETTSGESYKVDPADSKVEFIGTKVTGYHVGEIKIKSGELAVKDGNVTGGNFILDMTSLNIYGGKDTASDNKLEGHLKSKDFFEVQGNPEATFVVTSVKPFTGTVKDTVDKRQEAISKYKVSNPTHTISGNLTIKGVTKNIEFPAQVTINANSVDALAKFNIDRREWNIVYPGKPDDLIRDQVHLGIALKAAK
;
A
#
# COMPACT_ATOMS: atom_id res chain seq x y z
N MET A 1 70.62 17.73 19.51
CA MET A 1 69.50 17.90 18.58
C MET A 1 68.36 17.01 19.03
N LYS A 2 67.31 17.60 19.61
CA LYS A 2 66.13 16.85 20.16
C LYS A 2 64.99 16.94 19.12
N SER A 3 64.66 15.82 18.53
CA SER A 3 63.50 15.65 17.65
C SER A 3 62.22 15.58 18.48
N LYS A 4 61.26 16.51 18.24
CA LYS A 4 59.93 16.52 18.85
C LYS A 4 58.98 15.81 17.87
N ASN A 5 58.53 14.59 18.25
CA ASN A 5 57.46 13.91 17.56
C ASN A 5 56.11 14.58 17.93
N LEU A 6 55.48 15.18 16.94
CA LEU A 6 54.13 15.74 17.02
C LEU A 6 53.12 14.63 16.63
N ILE A 7 52.46 14.09 17.65
CA ILE A 7 51.37 13.10 17.44
C ILE A 7 50.09 13.91 17.16
N CYS A 8 49.65 13.91 15.88
CA CYS A 8 48.34 14.42 15.51
C CYS A 8 47.27 13.40 15.89
N PHE A 9 46.48 13.69 16.91
CA PHE A 9 45.23 12.96 17.19
C PHE A 9 44.18 13.40 16.20
N ALA A 10 43.90 12.57 15.20
CA ALA A 10 42.77 12.74 14.32
C ALA A 10 41.49 12.26 15.05
N ALA A 11 40.70 13.20 15.56
CA ALA A 11 39.38 12.92 16.09
C ALA A 11 38.47 12.57 14.93
N ILE A 12 38.17 11.28 14.77
CA ILE A 12 37.15 10.79 13.84
C ILE A 12 35.80 11.13 14.46
N LEU A 13 35.18 12.23 14.00
CA LEU A 13 33.82 12.61 14.31
C LEU A 13 32.90 11.64 13.56
N ALA A 14 32.43 10.59 14.21
CA ALA A 14 31.43 9.71 13.70
C ALA A 14 30.09 10.49 13.63
N LEU A 15 29.82 11.10 12.48
CA LEU A 15 28.49 11.60 12.14
C LEU A 15 27.56 10.40 12.05
N GLY A 16 26.81 10.13 13.11
CA GLY A 16 25.70 9.22 13.10
C GLY A 16 24.66 9.76 12.12
N LEU A 17 24.62 9.20 10.91
CA LEU A 17 23.53 9.40 9.98
C LEU A 17 22.28 8.77 10.61
N ASN A 18 21.45 9.59 11.27
CA ASN A 18 20.09 9.21 11.57
C ASN A 18 19.37 9.12 10.23
N ALA A 19 19.38 7.93 9.63
CA ALA A 19 18.58 7.64 8.44
C ALA A 19 17.11 7.77 8.84
N CYS A 20 16.45 8.84 8.42
CA CYS A 20 15.00 8.94 8.53
C CYS A 20 14.38 7.75 7.81
N THR A 21 13.44 7.08 8.47
CA THR A 21 12.70 5.99 7.85
C THR A 21 11.63 6.60 6.96
N ASP A 22 11.71 6.34 5.66
CA ASP A 22 10.70 6.75 4.67
C ASP A 22 9.88 5.54 4.24
N ALA A 23 8.76 5.79 3.56
CA ALA A 23 7.99 4.73 2.94
C ALA A 23 8.88 3.93 1.98
N PRO A 24 8.63 2.63 1.81
CA PRO A 24 9.34 1.83 0.82
C PRO A 24 9.35 2.51 -0.55
N GLU A 25 10.50 2.47 -1.24
CA GLU A 25 10.57 2.95 -2.62
C GLU A 25 9.69 2.06 -3.51
N SER A 26 8.69 2.67 -4.11
CA SER A 26 7.73 2.02 -5.00
C SER A 26 7.14 3.06 -5.93
N ASP A 27 6.48 2.61 -7.00
CA ASP A 27 5.71 3.52 -7.85
C ASP A 27 4.69 4.26 -6.99
N LYS A 28 4.62 5.58 -7.15
CA LYS A 28 3.57 6.37 -6.54
C LYS A 28 2.33 6.28 -7.43
N ALA A 29 1.19 5.87 -6.86
CA ALA A 29 -0.07 5.92 -7.57
C ALA A 29 -0.38 7.37 -7.97
N GLU A 30 -0.75 7.57 -9.22
CA GLU A 30 -1.30 8.86 -9.65
C GLU A 30 -2.68 9.04 -9.05
N THR A 31 -2.90 10.15 -8.35
CA THR A 31 -4.17 10.45 -7.66
C THR A 31 -4.88 11.60 -8.36
N SER A 32 -6.16 11.46 -8.59
CA SER A 32 -7.03 12.47 -9.21
C SER A 32 -8.44 12.42 -8.61
N GLU A 33 -9.30 13.34 -9.04
CA GLU A 33 -10.72 13.30 -8.68
C GLU A 33 -11.39 12.00 -9.18
N ALA A 34 -12.47 11.59 -8.50
CA ALA A 34 -13.22 10.39 -8.86
C ALA A 34 -13.67 10.44 -10.33
N LYS A 35 -13.54 9.31 -11.03
CA LYS A 35 -13.93 9.18 -12.44
C LYS A 35 -15.26 8.43 -12.57
N ALA A 36 -15.96 8.63 -13.66
CA ALA A 36 -17.12 7.83 -13.99
C ALA A 36 -16.73 6.35 -14.11
N VAL A 37 -17.61 5.48 -13.62
CA VAL A 37 -17.48 4.03 -13.77
C VAL A 37 -18.29 3.62 -14.97
N GLU A 38 -17.63 3.03 -15.96
CA GLU A 38 -18.31 2.48 -17.13
C GLU A 38 -19.03 1.18 -16.77
N THR A 39 -20.11 0.88 -17.51
CA THR A 39 -20.80 -0.41 -17.34
C THR A 39 -19.88 -1.54 -17.74
N THR A 40 -19.54 -2.39 -16.79
CA THR A 40 -18.69 -3.55 -17.03
C THR A 40 -19.49 -4.66 -17.71
N SER A 41 -18.87 -5.36 -18.65
CA SER A 41 -19.45 -6.53 -19.33
C SER A 41 -18.45 -7.65 -19.35
N GLY A 42 -18.91 -8.89 -19.17
CA GLY A 42 -18.05 -10.06 -19.20
C GLY A 42 -18.52 -11.14 -18.22
N GLU A 43 -17.71 -12.17 -18.11
CA GLU A 43 -17.92 -13.23 -17.13
C GLU A 43 -17.46 -12.74 -15.75
N SER A 44 -18.22 -13.11 -14.72
CA SER A 44 -17.91 -12.74 -13.33
C SER A 44 -16.92 -13.73 -12.71
N TYR A 45 -15.88 -13.19 -12.10
CA TYR A 45 -14.91 -13.91 -11.27
C TYR A 45 -14.99 -13.35 -9.86
N LYS A 46 -15.38 -14.18 -8.89
CA LYS A 46 -15.51 -13.78 -7.49
C LYS A 46 -14.17 -13.86 -6.79
N VAL A 47 -13.86 -12.83 -6.04
CA VAL A 47 -12.64 -12.79 -5.21
C VAL A 47 -12.74 -13.83 -4.10
N ASP A 48 -11.67 -14.58 -3.90
CA ASP A 48 -11.49 -15.43 -2.73
C ASP A 48 -10.87 -14.61 -1.57
N PRO A 49 -11.63 -14.26 -0.53
CA PRO A 49 -11.12 -13.47 0.58
C PRO A 49 -10.06 -14.20 1.42
N ALA A 50 -10.04 -15.53 1.40
CA ALA A 50 -9.07 -16.31 2.17
C ALA A 50 -7.67 -16.29 1.54
N ASP A 51 -7.63 -16.25 0.20
CA ASP A 51 -6.42 -16.25 -0.59
C ASP A 51 -6.01 -14.84 -1.10
N SER A 52 -6.78 -13.81 -0.73
CA SER A 52 -6.53 -12.42 -1.12
C SER A 52 -6.15 -11.56 0.07
N LYS A 53 -5.22 -10.60 -0.13
CA LYS A 53 -4.70 -9.75 0.94
C LYS A 53 -4.46 -8.32 0.47
N VAL A 54 -4.68 -7.38 1.37
CA VAL A 54 -4.21 -6.00 1.28
C VAL A 54 -3.30 -5.74 2.47
N GLU A 55 -2.00 -5.59 2.22
CA GLU A 55 -0.99 -5.22 3.19
C GLU A 55 -0.71 -3.72 3.08
N PHE A 56 -0.43 -3.07 4.19
CA PHE A 56 0.05 -1.70 4.18
C PHE A 56 1.27 -1.52 5.08
N ILE A 57 2.11 -0.54 4.72
CA ILE A 57 3.26 -0.13 5.52
C ILE A 57 3.15 1.36 5.78
N GLY A 58 2.94 1.71 7.05
CA GLY A 58 3.00 3.08 7.52
C GLY A 58 4.36 3.36 8.15
N THR A 59 4.96 4.51 7.83
CA THR A 59 6.29 4.88 8.31
C THR A 59 6.26 6.17 9.11
N LYS A 60 7.22 6.31 10.01
CA LYS A 60 7.47 7.48 10.82
C LYS A 60 8.99 7.67 10.96
N VAL A 61 9.43 8.80 11.52
CA VAL A 61 10.86 9.12 11.63
C VAL A 61 11.66 7.97 12.26
N THR A 62 11.13 7.35 13.32
CA THR A 62 11.85 6.33 14.10
C THR A 62 11.61 4.89 13.65
N GLY A 63 10.76 4.64 12.65
CA GLY A 63 10.46 3.28 12.22
C GLY A 63 9.24 3.13 11.33
N TYR A 64 8.77 1.91 11.21
CA TYR A 64 7.61 1.55 10.40
C TYR A 64 6.75 0.50 11.10
N HIS A 65 5.52 0.37 10.64
CA HIS A 65 4.58 -0.66 11.05
C HIS A 65 3.95 -1.30 9.83
N VAL A 66 3.81 -2.61 9.88
CA VAL A 66 3.14 -3.41 8.86
C VAL A 66 1.78 -3.82 9.37
N GLY A 67 0.78 -3.73 8.52
CA GLY A 67 -0.55 -4.20 8.84
C GLY A 67 -1.25 -4.77 7.61
N GLU A 68 -2.38 -5.39 7.85
CA GLU A 68 -3.23 -5.94 6.81
C GLU A 68 -4.69 -5.55 7.03
N ILE A 69 -5.44 -5.52 5.93
CA ILE A 69 -6.89 -5.35 5.89
C ILE A 69 -7.46 -6.46 5.02
N LYS A 70 -8.48 -7.15 5.49
CA LYS A 70 -9.12 -8.24 4.74
C LYS A 70 -10.03 -7.69 3.65
N ILE A 71 -10.02 -8.36 2.52
CA ILE A 71 -11.06 -8.16 1.50
C ILE A 71 -12.32 -8.88 2.00
N LYS A 72 -13.41 -8.13 2.14
CA LYS A 72 -14.73 -8.65 2.55
C LYS A 72 -15.40 -9.38 1.40
N SER A 73 -15.35 -8.77 0.21
CA SER A 73 -15.88 -9.31 -1.04
C SER A 73 -15.30 -8.56 -2.22
N GLY A 74 -15.40 -9.16 -3.39
CA GLY A 74 -15.01 -8.50 -4.64
C GLY A 74 -15.40 -9.34 -5.83
N GLU A 75 -15.44 -8.68 -6.97
CA GLU A 75 -15.77 -9.27 -8.25
C GLU A 75 -14.97 -8.59 -9.36
N LEU A 76 -14.49 -9.38 -10.30
CA LEU A 76 -13.90 -8.94 -11.55
C LEU A 76 -14.77 -9.35 -12.72
N ALA A 77 -14.92 -8.47 -13.70
CA ALA A 77 -15.52 -8.81 -14.99
C ALA A 77 -14.40 -9.06 -16.00
N VAL A 78 -14.49 -10.19 -16.72
CA VAL A 78 -13.52 -10.59 -17.76
C VAL A 78 -14.25 -10.85 -19.06
N LYS A 79 -13.80 -10.24 -20.14
CA LYS A 79 -14.32 -10.42 -21.49
C LYS A 79 -13.17 -10.58 -22.48
N ASP A 80 -13.24 -11.60 -23.32
CA ASP A 80 -12.26 -11.88 -24.38
C ASP A 80 -10.79 -11.89 -23.83
N GLY A 81 -10.62 -12.49 -22.61
CA GLY A 81 -9.32 -12.58 -21.96
C GLY A 81 -8.79 -11.28 -21.37
N ASN A 82 -9.62 -10.24 -21.21
CA ASN A 82 -9.24 -8.96 -20.63
C ASN A 82 -10.14 -8.63 -19.44
N VAL A 83 -9.56 -8.08 -18.36
CA VAL A 83 -10.34 -7.50 -17.27
C VAL A 83 -10.99 -6.22 -17.79
N THR A 84 -12.32 -6.16 -17.71
CA THR A 84 -13.12 -5.00 -18.15
C THR A 84 -13.61 -4.13 -17.00
N GLY A 85 -13.51 -4.64 -15.76
CA GLY A 85 -13.90 -3.90 -14.57
C GLY A 85 -13.84 -4.76 -13.32
N GLY A 86 -14.25 -4.19 -12.21
CA GLY A 86 -14.31 -4.90 -10.93
C GLY A 86 -14.68 -3.98 -9.79
N ASN A 87 -15.14 -4.58 -8.70
CA ASN A 87 -15.41 -3.87 -7.45
C ASN A 87 -14.92 -4.70 -6.27
N PHE A 88 -14.47 -4.02 -5.22
CA PHE A 88 -13.90 -4.65 -4.03
C PHE A 88 -14.35 -3.90 -2.80
N ILE A 89 -14.68 -4.63 -1.74
CA ILE A 89 -15.02 -4.12 -0.43
C ILE A 89 -14.00 -4.65 0.56
N LEU A 90 -13.35 -3.75 1.28
CA LEU A 90 -12.41 -4.06 2.34
C LEU A 90 -13.11 -3.88 3.70
N ASP A 91 -12.89 -4.82 4.60
CA ASP A 91 -13.38 -4.75 5.99
C ASP A 91 -12.39 -3.97 6.85
N MET A 92 -12.64 -2.69 7.07
CA MET A 92 -11.80 -1.82 7.89
C MET A 92 -11.79 -2.24 9.37
N THR A 93 -12.78 -3.01 9.82
CA THR A 93 -12.82 -3.54 11.20
C THR A 93 -11.76 -4.63 11.39
N SER A 94 -11.37 -5.31 10.29
CA SER A 94 -10.34 -6.35 10.27
C SER A 94 -8.91 -5.83 10.29
N LEU A 95 -8.72 -4.49 10.23
CA LEU A 95 -7.40 -3.88 10.29
C LEU A 95 -6.60 -4.47 11.45
N ASN A 96 -5.45 -5.02 11.16
CA ASN A 96 -4.56 -5.68 12.09
C ASN A 96 -3.12 -5.25 11.87
N ILE A 97 -2.37 -5.01 12.95
CA ILE A 97 -0.95 -4.68 12.93
C ILE A 97 -0.18 -5.90 13.38
N TYR A 98 0.95 -6.17 12.74
CA TYR A 98 1.80 -7.30 13.08
C TYR A 98 3.29 -6.96 12.91
N GLY A 99 4.14 -7.72 13.57
CA GLY A 99 5.60 -7.58 13.48
C GLY A 99 6.17 -6.40 14.25
N GLY A 100 5.42 -5.80 15.16
CA GLY A 100 5.89 -4.78 16.08
C GLY A 100 6.78 -5.36 17.20
N LYS A 101 7.17 -4.51 18.16
CA LYS A 101 8.02 -4.90 19.28
C LYS A 101 7.33 -5.89 20.22
N ASP A 102 6.04 -5.72 20.41
CA ASP A 102 5.19 -6.57 21.25
C ASP A 102 3.71 -6.35 20.90
N THR A 103 2.89 -7.35 21.23
CA THR A 103 1.45 -7.38 20.93
C THR A 103 0.69 -6.21 21.59
N ALA A 104 1.10 -5.74 22.76
CA ALA A 104 0.40 -4.63 23.44
C ALA A 104 0.60 -3.31 22.68
N SER A 105 1.80 -3.09 22.15
CA SER A 105 2.09 -1.93 21.29
C SER A 105 1.34 -2.01 19.97
N ASP A 106 1.26 -3.18 19.36
CA ASP A 106 0.52 -3.41 18.12
C ASP A 106 -0.97 -3.15 18.32
N ASN A 107 -1.58 -3.69 19.39
CA ASN A 107 -2.99 -3.47 19.72
C ASN A 107 -3.30 -1.98 19.99
N LYS A 108 -2.39 -1.26 20.65
CA LYS A 108 -2.55 0.18 20.89
C LYS A 108 -2.54 0.98 19.58
N LEU A 109 -1.61 0.66 18.68
CA LEU A 109 -1.55 1.29 17.37
C LEU A 109 -2.78 0.96 16.54
N GLU A 110 -3.22 -0.30 16.52
CA GLU A 110 -4.43 -0.75 15.84
C GLU A 110 -5.66 0.05 16.32
N GLY A 111 -5.85 0.17 17.65
CA GLY A 111 -6.92 0.98 18.20
C GLY A 111 -6.86 2.45 17.77
N HIS A 112 -5.66 3.03 17.69
CA HIS A 112 -5.48 4.40 17.22
C HIS A 112 -5.77 4.54 15.72
N LEU A 113 -5.33 3.61 14.88
CA LEU A 113 -5.66 3.62 13.45
C LEU A 113 -7.17 3.49 13.20
N LYS A 114 -7.89 2.74 14.04
CA LYS A 114 -9.36 2.63 13.96
C LYS A 114 -10.12 3.86 14.48
N SER A 115 -9.43 4.78 15.17
CA SER A 115 -10.04 5.99 15.75
C SER A 115 -10.33 7.08 14.72
N LYS A 116 -10.96 8.18 15.19
CA LYS A 116 -11.29 9.37 14.37
C LYS A 116 -10.06 10.07 13.81
N ASP A 117 -8.90 9.95 14.47
CA ASP A 117 -7.63 10.55 14.02
C ASP A 117 -7.16 9.96 12.69
N PHE A 118 -7.58 8.71 12.39
CA PHE A 118 -7.20 7.99 11.18
C PHE A 118 -8.42 7.55 10.36
N PHE A 119 -8.81 6.28 10.46
CA PHE A 119 -9.81 5.70 9.56
C PHE A 119 -11.26 5.88 10.05
N GLU A 120 -11.47 6.25 11.33
CA GLU A 120 -12.81 6.39 11.91
C GLU A 120 -13.70 5.17 11.59
N VAL A 121 -13.18 3.98 11.88
CA VAL A 121 -13.77 2.71 11.45
C VAL A 121 -15.20 2.51 11.96
N GLN A 122 -15.56 3.08 13.12
CA GLN A 122 -16.93 3.00 13.64
C GLN A 122 -17.95 3.68 12.70
N GLY A 123 -17.57 4.79 12.07
CA GLY A 123 -18.40 5.51 11.08
C GLY A 123 -18.19 5.03 9.65
N ASN A 124 -17.02 4.44 9.38
CA ASN A 124 -16.60 4.00 8.05
C ASN A 124 -16.05 2.56 8.11
N PRO A 125 -16.91 1.55 8.35
CA PRO A 125 -16.48 0.16 8.54
C PRO A 125 -15.95 -0.50 7.27
N GLU A 126 -16.11 0.15 6.13
CA GLU A 126 -15.69 -0.37 4.82
C GLU A 126 -14.90 0.70 4.05
N ALA A 127 -13.92 0.22 3.28
CA ALA A 127 -13.32 0.94 2.18
C ALA A 127 -13.67 0.23 0.87
N THR A 128 -13.76 0.95 -0.24
CA THR A 128 -14.14 0.36 -1.52
C THR A 128 -13.18 0.76 -2.62
N PHE A 129 -12.96 -0.16 -3.57
CA PHE A 129 -12.24 0.13 -4.80
C PHE A 129 -13.07 -0.31 -5.99
N VAL A 130 -13.37 0.61 -6.92
CA VAL A 130 -14.13 0.34 -8.13
C VAL A 130 -13.27 0.67 -9.34
N VAL A 131 -12.97 -0.34 -10.14
CA VAL A 131 -12.16 -0.21 -11.35
C VAL A 131 -12.86 0.71 -12.36
N THR A 132 -12.15 1.72 -12.85
CA THR A 132 -12.64 2.64 -13.88
C THR A 132 -11.98 2.40 -15.23
N SER A 133 -10.78 1.81 -15.25
CA SER A 133 -10.07 1.50 -16.51
C SER A 133 -8.99 0.44 -16.26
N VAL A 134 -8.78 -0.41 -17.25
CA VAL A 134 -7.68 -1.38 -17.30
C VAL A 134 -7.02 -1.25 -18.67
N LYS A 135 -5.70 -1.01 -18.70
CA LYS A 135 -4.93 -0.83 -19.94
C LYS A 135 -3.65 -1.65 -19.90
N PRO A 136 -3.10 -2.08 -21.03
CA PRO A 136 -1.76 -2.64 -21.08
C PRO A 136 -0.75 -1.69 -20.45
N PHE A 137 0.18 -2.22 -19.67
CA PHE A 137 1.26 -1.43 -19.08
C PHE A 137 2.32 -1.11 -20.15
N THR A 138 2.67 0.17 -20.28
CA THR A 138 3.66 0.66 -21.25
C THR A 138 4.81 1.43 -20.59
N GLY A 139 4.83 1.49 -19.26
CA GLY A 139 5.81 2.23 -18.47
C GLY A 139 7.06 1.42 -18.10
N THR A 140 7.90 2.02 -17.30
CA THR A 140 9.02 1.37 -16.60
C THR A 140 8.73 1.38 -15.12
N VAL A 141 8.96 0.25 -14.44
CA VAL A 141 8.76 0.14 -13.00
C VAL A 141 9.92 0.80 -12.26
N LYS A 142 9.60 1.61 -11.28
CA LYS A 142 10.55 2.10 -10.27
C LYS A 142 10.51 1.19 -9.04
N ASP A 143 10.74 -0.09 -9.23
CA ASP A 143 10.86 -1.02 -8.10
C ASP A 143 12.34 -1.22 -7.82
N THR A 144 12.91 -0.34 -7.01
CA THR A 144 14.24 -0.55 -6.46
C THR A 144 14.12 -1.52 -5.31
N VAL A 145 14.90 -2.59 -5.37
CA VAL A 145 14.98 -3.60 -4.31
C VAL A 145 15.68 -2.97 -3.09
N ASP A 146 14.93 -2.26 -2.26
CA ASP A 146 15.38 -1.97 -0.90
C ASP A 146 15.35 -3.30 -0.12
N LYS A 147 16.49 -3.73 0.42
CA LYS A 147 16.60 -4.96 1.23
C LYS A 147 15.62 -4.97 2.41
N ARG A 148 15.20 -3.79 2.89
CA ARG A 148 14.16 -3.64 3.90
C ARG A 148 12.78 -4.03 3.36
N GLN A 149 12.50 -3.77 2.09
CA GLN A 149 11.22 -4.12 1.45
C GLN A 149 11.03 -5.62 1.29
N GLU A 150 12.09 -6.38 1.00
CA GLU A 150 12.00 -7.84 0.93
C GLU A 150 11.60 -8.48 2.26
N ALA A 151 11.96 -7.83 3.38
CA ALA A 151 11.59 -8.28 4.72
C ALA A 151 10.17 -7.85 5.11
N ILE A 152 9.63 -6.78 4.50
CA ILE A 152 8.41 -6.11 4.91
C ILE A 152 7.25 -6.45 3.96
N SER A 153 7.45 -6.40 2.64
CA SER A 153 6.42 -6.70 1.66
C SER A 153 6.74 -7.99 0.91
N LYS A 154 5.81 -8.94 0.98
CA LYS A 154 5.90 -10.23 0.26
C LYS A 154 5.59 -10.10 -1.23
N TYR A 155 5.05 -8.93 -1.65
CA TYR A 155 4.57 -8.75 -3.01
C TYR A 155 5.66 -8.09 -3.86
N LYS A 156 6.16 -8.83 -4.84
CA LYS A 156 7.10 -8.33 -5.84
C LYS A 156 6.34 -8.21 -7.16
N VAL A 157 6.26 -7.00 -7.68
CA VAL A 157 5.74 -6.73 -9.01
C VAL A 157 6.91 -6.37 -9.90
N SER A 158 7.58 -7.39 -10.43
CA SER A 158 8.75 -7.19 -11.29
C SER A 158 8.38 -6.95 -12.76
N ASN A 159 7.23 -7.46 -13.18
CA ASN A 159 6.77 -7.39 -14.56
C ASN A 159 5.28 -7.03 -14.62
N PRO A 160 4.91 -5.76 -14.40
CA PRO A 160 3.52 -5.34 -14.54
C PRO A 160 3.06 -5.56 -15.97
N THR A 161 1.85 -6.07 -16.10
CA THR A 161 1.20 -6.33 -17.39
C THR A 161 0.15 -5.29 -17.72
N HIS A 162 -0.41 -4.65 -16.69
CA HIS A 162 -1.50 -3.68 -16.82
C HIS A 162 -1.28 -2.45 -15.95
N THR A 163 -1.86 -1.34 -16.40
CA THR A 163 -2.14 -0.15 -15.59
C THR A 163 -3.60 -0.21 -15.18
N ILE A 164 -3.85 -0.22 -13.88
CA ILE A 164 -5.21 -0.23 -13.30
C ILE A 164 -5.54 1.17 -12.82
N SER A 165 -6.68 1.69 -13.23
CA SER A 165 -7.26 2.92 -12.69
C SER A 165 -8.57 2.59 -11.99
N GLY A 166 -8.81 3.16 -10.80
CA GLY A 166 -10.02 2.90 -10.04
C GLY A 166 -10.30 3.94 -8.97
N ASN A 167 -11.56 4.06 -8.60
CA ASN A 167 -12.03 4.92 -7.53
C ASN A 167 -11.83 4.22 -6.19
N LEU A 168 -10.95 4.74 -5.36
CA LEU A 168 -10.70 4.28 -3.99
C LEU A 168 -11.43 5.19 -3.02
N THR A 169 -12.34 4.62 -2.24
CA THR A 169 -13.06 5.32 -1.18
C THR A 169 -12.54 4.89 0.17
N ILE A 170 -12.02 5.83 0.95
CA ILE A 170 -11.58 5.63 2.34
C ILE A 170 -12.18 6.77 3.17
N LYS A 171 -12.71 6.46 4.36
CA LYS A 171 -13.27 7.47 5.28
C LYS A 171 -14.26 8.43 4.59
N GLY A 172 -15.10 7.90 3.70
CA GLY A 172 -16.10 8.66 2.95
C GLY A 172 -15.55 9.56 1.84
N VAL A 173 -14.23 9.63 1.62
CA VAL A 173 -13.60 10.39 0.54
C VAL A 173 -13.25 9.45 -0.60
N THR A 174 -13.63 9.83 -1.83
CA THR A 174 -13.34 9.06 -3.04
C THR A 174 -12.33 9.79 -3.91
N LYS A 175 -11.25 9.12 -4.25
CA LYS A 175 -10.25 9.57 -5.24
C LYS A 175 -10.01 8.48 -6.25
N ASN A 176 -9.74 8.87 -7.50
CA ASN A 176 -9.26 7.92 -8.49
C ASN A 176 -7.74 7.76 -8.34
N ILE A 177 -7.29 6.51 -8.31
CA ILE A 177 -5.87 6.16 -8.29
C ILE A 177 -5.53 5.33 -9.51
N GLU A 178 -4.30 5.50 -10.02
CA GLU A 178 -3.77 4.73 -11.14
C GLU A 178 -2.41 4.15 -10.76
N PHE A 179 -2.22 2.85 -10.97
CA PHE A 179 -1.02 2.13 -10.57
C PHE A 179 -0.72 0.93 -11.47
N PRO A 180 0.54 0.48 -11.56
CA PRO A 180 0.91 -0.73 -12.29
C PRO A 180 0.52 -1.99 -11.52
N ALA A 181 0.09 -3.03 -12.22
CA ALA A 181 -0.24 -4.33 -11.68
C ALA A 181 0.19 -5.47 -12.61
N GLN A 182 0.60 -6.58 -12.02
CA GLN A 182 0.76 -7.84 -12.75
C GLN A 182 -0.55 -8.61 -12.65
N VAL A 183 -1.21 -8.83 -13.78
CA VAL A 183 -2.47 -9.55 -13.87
C VAL A 183 -2.27 -10.78 -14.74
N THR A 184 -2.66 -11.94 -14.23
CA THR A 184 -2.65 -13.22 -14.94
C THR A 184 -4.08 -13.73 -15.04
N ILE A 185 -4.56 -13.93 -16.26
CA ILE A 185 -5.92 -14.39 -16.53
C ILE A 185 -5.83 -15.81 -17.08
N ASN A 186 -6.50 -16.74 -16.41
CA ASN A 186 -6.66 -18.12 -16.82
C ASN A 186 -8.13 -18.41 -17.13
N ALA A 187 -8.43 -19.57 -17.68
CA ALA A 187 -9.80 -19.95 -18.05
C ALA A 187 -10.82 -19.85 -16.90
N ASN A 188 -10.41 -20.12 -15.66
CA ASN A 188 -11.27 -20.17 -14.49
C ASN A 188 -10.78 -19.30 -13.31
N SER A 189 -9.66 -18.58 -13.47
CA SER A 189 -9.10 -17.76 -12.39
C SER A 189 -8.44 -16.50 -12.92
N VAL A 190 -8.40 -15.49 -12.07
CA VAL A 190 -7.62 -14.26 -12.23
C VAL A 190 -6.77 -14.06 -10.99
N ASP A 191 -5.47 -13.91 -11.20
CA ASP A 191 -4.52 -13.55 -10.14
C ASP A 191 -4.01 -12.14 -10.43
N ALA A 192 -3.97 -11.28 -9.42
CA ALA A 192 -3.40 -9.94 -9.56
C ALA A 192 -2.48 -9.60 -8.39
N LEU A 193 -1.33 -9.00 -8.72
CA LEU A 193 -0.38 -8.43 -7.77
C LEU A 193 -0.19 -6.96 -8.09
N ALA A 194 -0.24 -6.11 -7.05
CA ALA A 194 0.07 -4.69 -7.17
C ALA A 194 0.88 -4.23 -5.96
N LYS A 195 1.72 -3.21 -6.17
CA LYS A 195 2.56 -2.61 -5.15
C LYS A 195 2.82 -1.16 -5.51
N PHE A 196 2.40 -0.25 -4.64
CA PHE A 196 2.52 1.19 -4.90
C PHE A 196 2.35 2.00 -3.62
N ASN A 197 2.68 3.28 -3.68
CA ASN A 197 2.49 4.23 -2.58
C ASN A 197 1.32 5.16 -2.87
N ILE A 198 0.56 5.51 -1.82
CA ILE A 198 -0.48 6.55 -1.84
C ILE A 198 -0.17 7.63 -0.78
N ASP A 199 -0.65 8.84 -1.00
CA ASP A 199 -0.61 9.90 0.00
C ASP A 199 -1.90 9.87 0.84
N ARG A 200 -1.80 9.50 2.12
CA ARG A 200 -2.94 9.35 3.04
C ARG A 200 -3.79 10.62 3.18
N ARG A 201 -3.20 11.79 2.94
CA ARG A 201 -3.85 13.09 3.07
C ARG A 201 -4.93 13.31 2.02
N GLU A 202 -4.84 12.64 0.89
CA GLU A 202 -5.89 12.67 -0.16
C GLU A 202 -7.24 12.16 0.35
N TRP A 203 -7.24 11.37 1.45
CA TRP A 203 -8.44 10.88 2.13
C TRP A 203 -8.66 11.53 3.50
N ASN A 204 -8.17 12.75 3.70
CA ASN A 204 -8.31 13.49 4.97
C ASN A 204 -7.74 12.75 6.19
N ILE A 205 -6.74 11.90 6.01
CA ILE A 205 -6.00 11.27 7.10
C ILE A 205 -4.75 12.11 7.37
N VAL A 206 -4.93 13.15 8.17
CA VAL A 206 -3.94 14.23 8.33
C VAL A 206 -3.24 14.24 9.69
N TYR A 207 -3.50 13.26 10.57
CA TYR A 207 -2.84 13.19 11.88
C TYR A 207 -1.31 13.16 11.72
N PRO A 208 -0.57 14.15 12.27
CA PRO A 208 0.84 14.33 11.96
C PRO A 208 1.79 13.40 12.74
N GLY A 209 1.31 12.75 13.81
CA GLY A 209 2.16 12.06 14.77
C GLY A 209 2.63 12.98 15.89
N LYS A 210 3.65 12.54 16.63
CA LYS A 210 4.30 13.36 17.67
C LYS A 210 5.31 14.32 17.03
N PRO A 211 5.58 15.48 17.63
CA PRO A 211 6.51 16.48 17.09
C PRO A 211 7.91 15.94 16.79
N ASP A 212 8.38 14.98 17.58
CA ASP A 212 9.68 14.32 17.46
C ASP A 212 9.65 13.01 16.68
N ASP A 213 8.45 12.56 16.25
CA ASP A 213 8.26 11.28 15.54
C ASP A 213 7.09 11.39 14.55
N LEU A 214 7.26 12.28 13.56
CA LEU A 214 6.25 12.57 12.55
C LEU A 214 5.96 11.36 11.67
N ILE A 215 4.69 11.14 11.38
CA ILE A 215 4.21 10.10 10.46
C ILE A 215 4.40 10.59 9.03
N ARG A 216 4.96 9.74 8.17
CA ARG A 216 5.10 10.02 6.75
C ARG A 216 3.74 10.03 6.06
N ASP A 217 3.61 10.88 5.06
CA ASP A 217 2.36 11.02 4.31
C ASP A 217 2.17 9.87 3.30
N GLN A 218 3.27 9.32 2.80
CA GLN A 218 3.24 8.16 1.91
C GLN A 218 3.01 6.87 2.70
N VAL A 219 2.00 6.11 2.28
CA VAL A 219 1.70 4.76 2.78
C VAL A 219 1.91 3.78 1.64
N HIS A 220 2.68 2.74 1.90
CA HIS A 220 2.91 1.67 0.95
C HIS A 220 1.77 0.65 1.00
N LEU A 221 1.29 0.23 -0.15
CA LEU A 221 0.28 -0.82 -0.31
C LEU A 221 0.84 -1.98 -1.11
N GLY A 222 0.63 -3.19 -0.60
CA GLY A 222 0.88 -4.46 -1.29
C GLY A 222 -0.43 -5.22 -1.42
N ILE A 223 -0.80 -5.61 -2.64
CA ILE A 223 -2.07 -6.28 -2.93
C ILE A 223 -1.77 -7.60 -3.61
N ALA A 224 -2.32 -8.68 -3.07
CA ALA A 224 -2.43 -9.97 -3.75
C ALA A 224 -3.90 -10.36 -3.83
N LEU A 225 -4.38 -10.62 -5.02
CA LEU A 225 -5.78 -10.92 -5.28
C LEU A 225 -5.88 -12.21 -6.06
N LYS A 226 -6.78 -13.09 -5.63
CA LYS A 226 -7.23 -14.27 -6.38
C LYS A 226 -8.73 -14.23 -6.57
N ALA A 227 -9.16 -14.45 -7.79
CA ALA A 227 -10.57 -14.57 -8.13
C ALA A 227 -10.81 -15.78 -9.01
N ALA A 228 -12.00 -16.40 -8.88
CA ALA A 228 -12.41 -17.57 -9.64
C ALA A 228 -13.87 -17.45 -10.09
N LYS A 229 -14.23 -18.21 -11.14
CA LYS A 229 -15.63 -18.36 -11.63
C LYS A 229 -16.51 -19.05 -10.61
#